data_bb5aa8c0d2eb4e3ca5f19f248ebbd00b
#
_entry.id   bb5aa8c0d2eb4e3ca5f19f248ebbd00b
#
_cell.length_a   1.000
_cell.length_b   1.000
_cell.length_c   1.000
_cell.angle_alpha   90.00
_cell.angle_beta   90.00
_cell.angle_gamma   90.00
#
_symmetry.space_group_name_H-M   'P 1'
#
loop_
_entity.id
_entity.type
_entity.pdbx_description
1 polymer ?
#
loop_
_entity_poly.entity_id
_entity_poly.type
_entity_poly.pdbx_seq_one_letter_code
_entity_poly.pdbx_strand_id
1 'polypeptide(L)'
;ILKTFHLSEREYYMPYQLSGGQVQRVAIARALVNNPSIILADEPTGNLDSKSSHLIMEELSDLHRRGNTIIMVTHNPELTHYASRVITMLDGKIDTDEHKQKRKFTKKLIEDEEESKSKPKPKKKKSSKKTGSKKS
;
A
#
# COMPACT_ATOMS: atom_id res chain seq x y z
N ILE A 1 15.59 -8.22 -10.32
CA ILE A 1 14.55 -8.22 -9.27
C ILE A 1 14.61 -6.94 -8.43
N LEU A 2 15.77 -6.51 -7.91
CA LEU A 2 15.89 -5.29 -7.09
C LEU A 2 15.39 -4.04 -7.80
N LYS A 3 15.63 -3.92 -9.11
CA LYS A 3 15.12 -2.80 -9.92
C LYS A 3 13.58 -2.76 -9.94
N THR A 4 12.94 -3.91 -10.03
CA THR A 4 11.47 -4.03 -10.04
C THR A 4 10.84 -3.50 -8.75
N PHE A 5 11.54 -3.68 -7.63
CA PHE A 5 11.08 -3.27 -6.30
C PHE A 5 11.67 -1.94 -5.81
N HIS A 6 12.28 -1.15 -6.71
CA HIS A 6 12.90 0.15 -6.38
C HIS A 6 13.96 0.04 -5.28
N LEU A 7 14.77 -1.03 -5.31
CA LEU A 7 15.81 -1.33 -4.33
C LEU A 7 17.23 -1.28 -4.93
N SER A 8 17.40 -0.87 -6.19
CA SER A 8 18.71 -0.87 -6.87
C SER A 8 19.79 -0.10 -6.12
N GLU A 9 19.42 1.04 -5.51
CA GLU A 9 20.35 1.87 -4.75
C GLU A 9 20.64 1.33 -3.34
N ARG A 10 19.97 0.23 -2.96
CA ARG A 10 20.05 -0.39 -1.63
C ARG A 10 20.68 -1.78 -1.67
N GLU A 11 21.31 -2.14 -2.78
CA GLU A 11 21.88 -3.48 -3.03
C GLU A 11 22.86 -3.92 -1.94
N TYR A 12 23.66 -2.99 -1.40
CA TYR A 12 24.67 -3.24 -0.37
C TYR A 12 24.23 -2.84 1.04
N TYR A 13 22.94 -2.50 1.23
CA TYR A 13 22.45 -2.08 2.54
C TYR A 13 22.19 -3.29 3.44
N MET A 14 22.57 -3.16 4.70
CA MET A 14 22.21 -4.12 5.74
C MET A 14 20.74 -3.94 6.17
N PRO A 15 20.07 -4.99 6.68
CA PRO A 15 18.65 -4.92 7.06
C PRO A 15 18.32 -3.75 8.01
N TYR A 16 19.19 -3.43 8.95
CA TYR A 16 19.00 -2.34 9.91
C TYR A 16 19.10 -0.92 9.28
N GLN A 17 19.56 -0.82 8.05
CA GLN A 17 19.64 0.44 7.29
C GLN A 17 18.41 0.67 6.41
N LEU A 18 17.48 -0.27 6.38
CA LEU A 18 16.29 -0.24 5.55
C LEU A 18 15.07 0.18 6.39
N SER A 19 14.15 0.94 5.76
CA SER A 19 12.84 1.18 6.35
C SER A 19 11.99 -0.10 6.34
N GLY A 20 10.93 -0.17 7.18
CA GLY A 20 10.03 -1.32 7.23
C GLY A 20 9.48 -1.71 5.86
N GLY A 21 9.04 -0.73 5.06
CA GLY A 21 8.56 -0.98 3.69
C GLY A 21 9.67 -1.47 2.74
N GLN A 22 10.92 -1.03 2.93
CA GLN A 22 12.05 -1.54 2.15
C GLN A 22 12.38 -2.98 2.53
N VAL A 23 12.37 -3.32 3.82
CA VAL A 23 12.54 -4.70 4.31
C VAL A 23 11.47 -5.61 3.72
N GLN A 24 10.21 -5.17 3.71
CA GLN A 24 9.11 -5.94 3.12
C GLN A 24 9.30 -6.16 1.62
N ARG A 25 9.71 -5.13 0.86
CA ARG A 25 10.03 -5.28 -0.57
C ARG A 25 11.19 -6.25 -0.81
N VAL A 26 12.20 -6.26 0.06
CA VAL A 26 13.28 -7.27 0.01
C VAL A 26 12.72 -8.68 0.22
N ALA A 27 11.80 -8.87 1.16
CA ALA A 27 11.15 -10.15 1.42
C ALA A 27 10.36 -10.64 0.20
N ILE A 28 9.59 -9.77 -0.45
CA ILE A 28 8.85 -10.08 -1.68
C ILE A 28 9.84 -10.40 -2.82
N ALA A 29 10.86 -9.57 -3.02
CA ALA A 29 11.88 -9.82 -4.04
C ALA A 29 12.57 -11.19 -3.85
N ARG A 30 12.88 -11.55 -2.60
CA ARG A 30 13.44 -12.86 -2.24
C ARG A 30 12.50 -14.01 -2.59
N ALA A 31 11.20 -13.87 -2.30
CA ALA A 31 10.20 -14.88 -2.62
C ALA A 31 10.11 -15.13 -4.13
N LEU A 32 10.42 -14.14 -4.96
CA LEU A 32 10.29 -14.19 -6.42
C LEU A 32 11.55 -14.66 -7.15
N VAL A 33 12.67 -14.89 -6.46
CA VAL A 33 13.95 -15.26 -7.10
C VAL A 33 13.80 -16.49 -7.99
N ASN A 34 13.03 -17.48 -7.54
CA ASN A 34 12.81 -18.74 -8.26
C ASN A 34 11.59 -18.73 -9.19
N ASN A 35 11.05 -17.55 -9.50
CA ASN A 35 9.87 -17.37 -10.35
C ASN A 35 8.69 -18.30 -9.97
N PRO A 36 8.17 -18.23 -8.73
CA PRO A 36 7.13 -19.14 -8.25
C PRO A 36 5.80 -18.86 -8.94
N SER A 37 4.98 -19.90 -9.10
CA SER A 37 3.60 -19.75 -9.59
C SER A 37 2.65 -19.26 -8.49
N ILE A 38 2.97 -19.53 -7.22
CA ILE A 38 2.15 -19.20 -6.04
C ILE A 38 3.00 -18.44 -5.05
N ILE A 39 2.46 -17.36 -4.52
CA ILE A 39 3.04 -16.52 -3.47
C ILE A 39 2.10 -16.54 -2.27
N LEU A 40 2.65 -16.89 -1.10
CA LEU A 40 1.92 -16.84 0.17
C LEU A 40 2.37 -15.58 0.91
N ALA A 41 1.44 -14.72 1.26
CA ALA A 41 1.67 -13.47 1.97
C ALA A 41 0.88 -13.47 3.27
N ASP A 42 1.59 -13.60 4.39
CA ASP A 42 1.01 -13.56 5.74
C ASP A 42 1.24 -12.15 6.32
N GLU A 43 0.14 -11.44 6.59
CA GLU A 43 0.12 -10.06 7.09
C GLU A 43 1.14 -9.13 6.37
N PRO A 44 1.12 -9.03 5.04
CA PRO A 44 2.20 -8.38 4.29
C PRO A 44 2.35 -6.89 4.59
N THR A 45 1.38 -6.28 5.28
CA THR A 45 1.37 -4.85 5.61
C THR A 45 1.26 -4.57 7.12
N GLY A 46 1.28 -5.60 7.96
CA GLY A 46 0.95 -5.49 9.39
C GLY A 46 1.81 -4.51 10.21
N ASN A 47 3.05 -4.25 9.78
CA ASN A 47 3.99 -3.36 10.49
C ASN A 47 4.36 -2.12 9.66
N LEU A 48 3.52 -1.72 8.72
CA LEU A 48 3.80 -0.62 7.81
C LEU A 48 2.84 0.55 8.01
N ASP A 49 3.32 1.75 7.72
CA ASP A 49 2.46 2.92 7.57
C ASP A 49 1.54 2.78 6.34
N SER A 50 0.45 3.54 6.31
CA SER A 50 -0.57 3.43 5.25
C SER A 50 0.00 3.61 3.84
N LYS A 51 0.98 4.51 3.66
CA LYS A 51 1.61 4.75 2.36
C LYS A 51 2.43 3.56 1.91
N SER A 52 3.25 3.00 2.80
CA SER A 52 4.06 1.81 2.53
C SER A 52 3.17 0.59 2.30
N SER A 53 2.08 0.44 3.06
CA SER A 53 1.08 -0.62 2.90
C SER A 53 0.47 -0.60 1.51
N HIS A 54 0.04 0.58 1.04
CA HIS A 54 -0.53 0.76 -0.29
C HIS A 54 0.45 0.36 -1.39
N LEU A 55 1.72 0.79 -1.30
CA LEU A 55 2.75 0.42 -2.27
C LEU A 55 2.97 -1.10 -2.33
N ILE A 56 3.02 -1.78 -1.19
CA ILE A 56 3.16 -3.24 -1.14
C ILE A 56 1.96 -3.93 -1.81
N MET A 57 0.74 -3.46 -1.55
CA MET A 57 -0.46 -4.04 -2.14
C MET A 57 -0.54 -3.82 -3.65
N GLU A 58 -0.06 -2.67 -4.15
CA GLU A 58 0.07 -2.44 -5.59
C GLU A 58 1.10 -3.38 -6.22
N GLU A 59 2.27 -3.58 -5.59
CA GLU A 59 3.29 -4.52 -6.06
C GLU A 59 2.75 -5.96 -6.15
N LEU A 60 2.01 -6.42 -5.12
CA LEU A 60 1.36 -7.72 -5.13
C LEU A 60 0.29 -7.82 -6.23
N SER A 61 -0.49 -6.77 -6.42
CA SER A 61 -1.50 -6.70 -7.49
C SER A 61 -0.85 -6.76 -8.88
N ASP A 62 0.31 -6.14 -9.06
CA ASP A 62 1.07 -6.19 -10.32
C ASP A 62 1.58 -7.61 -10.60
N LEU A 63 2.07 -8.30 -9.57
CA LEU A 63 2.48 -9.70 -9.69
C LEU A 63 1.31 -10.60 -10.08
N HIS A 64 0.14 -10.39 -9.49
CA HIS A 64 -1.08 -11.11 -9.86
C HIS A 64 -1.46 -10.83 -11.33
N ARG A 65 -1.39 -9.59 -11.78
CA ARG A 65 -1.65 -9.23 -13.19
C ARG A 65 -0.67 -9.90 -14.17
N ARG A 66 0.54 -10.19 -13.74
CA ARG A 66 1.57 -10.92 -14.53
C ARG A 66 1.37 -12.43 -14.52
N GLY A 67 0.38 -12.96 -13.79
CA GLY A 67 0.02 -14.38 -13.81
C GLY A 67 0.38 -15.16 -12.54
N ASN A 68 0.98 -14.53 -11.52
CA ASN A 68 1.21 -15.20 -10.25
C ASN A 68 -0.12 -15.39 -9.50
N THR A 69 -0.27 -16.54 -8.84
CA THR A 69 -1.33 -16.72 -7.84
C THR A 69 -0.87 -16.19 -6.50
N ILE A 70 -1.66 -15.30 -5.88
CA ILE A 70 -1.35 -14.73 -4.57
C ILE A 70 -2.40 -15.17 -3.56
N ILE A 71 -1.95 -15.80 -2.49
CA ILE A 71 -2.79 -16.14 -1.33
C ILE A 71 -2.32 -15.25 -0.19
N MET A 72 -3.20 -14.36 0.26
CA MET A 72 -2.92 -13.42 1.34
C MET A 72 -3.76 -13.76 2.56
N VAL A 73 -3.12 -13.80 3.72
CA VAL A 73 -3.79 -13.89 5.02
C VAL A 73 -3.67 -12.52 5.69
N THR A 74 -4.79 -11.98 6.17
CA THR A 74 -4.81 -10.70 6.88
C THR A 74 -6.04 -10.58 7.77
N HIS A 75 -5.89 -9.88 8.88
CA HIS A 75 -7.00 -9.45 9.73
C HIS A 75 -7.53 -8.05 9.35
N ASN A 76 -6.90 -7.35 8.40
CA ASN A 76 -7.35 -6.04 7.95
C ASN A 76 -8.37 -6.15 6.80
N PRO A 77 -9.67 -5.86 7.05
CA PRO A 77 -10.72 -5.97 6.04
C PRO A 77 -10.53 -4.97 4.87
N GLU A 78 -9.81 -3.87 5.06
CA GLU A 78 -9.56 -2.88 4.00
C GLU A 78 -8.74 -3.48 2.86
N LEU A 79 -7.88 -4.48 3.14
CA LEU A 79 -7.08 -5.13 2.10
C LEU A 79 -7.88 -6.08 1.21
N THR A 80 -9.10 -6.45 1.60
CA THR A 80 -9.94 -7.38 0.82
C THR A 80 -10.34 -6.83 -0.55
N HIS A 81 -10.29 -5.50 -0.75
CA HIS A 81 -10.61 -4.90 -2.05
C HIS A 81 -9.56 -5.18 -3.14
N TYR A 82 -8.33 -5.57 -2.76
CA TYR A 82 -7.30 -6.01 -3.70
C TYR A 82 -7.49 -7.44 -4.18
N ALA A 83 -8.29 -8.25 -3.47
CA ALA A 83 -8.49 -9.65 -3.78
C ALA A 83 -9.65 -9.88 -4.77
N SER A 84 -9.50 -10.88 -5.66
CA SER A 84 -10.58 -11.37 -6.55
C SER A 84 -11.49 -12.37 -5.86
N ARG A 85 -11.03 -13.03 -4.79
CA ARG A 85 -11.80 -13.95 -3.95
C ARG A 85 -11.43 -13.69 -2.50
N VAL A 86 -12.43 -13.64 -1.63
CA VAL A 86 -12.28 -13.43 -0.19
C VAL A 86 -12.93 -14.60 0.54
N ILE A 87 -12.15 -15.28 1.37
CA ILE A 87 -12.60 -16.34 2.24
C ILE A 87 -12.49 -15.85 3.67
N THR A 88 -13.60 -15.71 4.36
CA THR A 88 -13.63 -15.36 5.78
C THR A 88 -13.64 -16.65 6.61
N MET A 89 -12.82 -16.69 7.64
CA MET A 89 -12.73 -17.82 8.55
C MET A 89 -13.12 -17.40 9.95
N LEU A 90 -13.92 -18.24 10.62
CA LEU A 90 -14.30 -18.09 12.02
C LEU A 90 -14.11 -19.42 12.72
N ASP A 91 -13.43 -19.44 13.86
CA ASP A 91 -13.16 -20.63 14.68
C ASP A 91 -12.61 -21.83 13.87
N GLY A 92 -11.69 -21.54 12.92
CA GLY A 92 -11.06 -22.56 12.07
C GLY A 92 -11.95 -23.14 10.96
N LYS A 93 -13.14 -22.57 10.76
CA LYS A 93 -14.09 -22.96 9.71
C LYS A 93 -14.29 -21.82 8.71
N ILE A 94 -14.65 -22.17 7.48
CA ILE A 94 -15.04 -21.17 6.48
C ILE A 94 -16.42 -20.65 6.86
N ASP A 95 -16.51 -19.33 7.07
CA ASP A 95 -17.74 -18.61 7.33
C ASP A 95 -18.36 -18.11 6.01
N THR A 96 -17.57 -17.38 5.20
CA THR A 96 -18.00 -16.90 3.90
C THR A 96 -16.95 -17.16 2.81
N ASP A 97 -17.39 -17.28 1.56
CA ASP A 97 -16.56 -17.44 0.38
C ASP A 97 -17.14 -16.57 -0.75
N GLU A 98 -16.53 -15.42 -0.97
CA GLU A 98 -17.02 -14.41 -1.90
C GLU A 98 -16.10 -14.25 -3.10
N HIS A 99 -16.64 -14.40 -4.31
CA HIS A 99 -15.98 -14.02 -5.55
C HIS A 99 -16.32 -12.57 -5.91
N LYS A 100 -15.33 -11.68 -5.86
CA LYS A 100 -15.49 -10.31 -6.33
C LYS A 100 -15.34 -10.30 -7.85
N GLN A 101 -16.38 -9.89 -8.57
CA GLN A 101 -16.27 -9.66 -10.02
C GLN A 101 -15.11 -8.69 -10.26
N LYS A 102 -14.26 -8.99 -11.27
CA LYS A 102 -13.15 -8.11 -11.68
C LYS A 102 -13.68 -6.68 -11.84
N ARG A 103 -13.53 -5.85 -10.83
CA ARG A 103 -13.68 -4.41 -11.02
C ARG A 103 -12.62 -4.03 -12.05
N LYS A 104 -13.06 -3.54 -13.22
CA LYS A 104 -12.18 -2.81 -14.10
C LYS A 104 -11.56 -1.74 -13.21
N PHE A 105 -10.26 -1.85 -12.92
CA PHE A 105 -9.50 -0.80 -12.28
C PHE A 105 -9.61 0.40 -13.22
N THR A 106 -10.61 1.21 -13.01
CA THR A 106 -10.88 2.38 -13.82
C THR A 106 -9.85 3.42 -13.38
N LYS A 107 -9.20 4.03 -14.35
CA LYS A 107 -8.36 5.24 -14.29
C LYS A 107 -8.86 6.34 -13.34
N LYS A 108 -10.09 6.22 -12.87
CA LYS A 108 -10.82 7.20 -12.06
C LYS A 108 -10.21 7.44 -10.66
N LEU A 109 -9.56 6.46 -10.04
CA LEU A 109 -8.89 6.66 -8.74
C LEU A 109 -7.61 7.48 -8.87
N ILE A 110 -6.94 7.41 -10.02
CA ILE A 110 -5.74 8.23 -10.29
C ILE A 110 -6.15 9.67 -10.57
N GLU A 111 -7.25 9.90 -11.28
CA GLU A 111 -7.79 11.23 -11.58
C GLU A 111 -8.30 11.94 -10.32
N ASP A 112 -8.98 11.24 -9.40
CA ASP A 112 -9.46 11.80 -8.14
C ASP A 112 -8.30 12.19 -7.19
N GLU A 113 -7.16 11.47 -7.21
CA GLU A 113 -5.97 11.84 -6.43
C GLU A 113 -5.19 13.01 -7.06
N GLU A 114 -5.15 13.13 -8.37
CA GLU A 114 -4.51 14.27 -9.06
C GLU A 114 -5.34 15.56 -8.90
N GLU A 115 -6.67 15.48 -8.93
CA GLU A 115 -7.55 16.63 -8.64
C GLU A 115 -7.44 17.11 -7.18
N SER A 116 -7.27 16.19 -6.23
CA SER A 116 -7.09 16.56 -4.82
C SER A 116 -5.75 17.26 -4.54
N LYS A 117 -4.72 16.97 -5.34
CA LYS A 117 -3.38 17.61 -5.24
C LYS A 117 -3.30 18.97 -5.94
N SER A 118 -4.22 19.27 -6.85
CA SER A 118 -4.21 20.53 -7.63
C SER A 118 -4.96 21.69 -6.99
N LYS A 119 -5.69 21.47 -5.87
CA LYS A 119 -6.41 22.55 -5.17
C LYS A 119 -5.43 23.38 -4.33
N PRO A 120 -5.26 24.67 -4.57
CA PRO A 120 -4.37 25.54 -3.79
C PRO A 120 -4.86 25.67 -2.36
N LYS A 121 -3.93 25.46 -1.39
CA LYS A 121 -4.22 25.63 0.04
C LYS A 121 -4.75 27.06 0.30
N PRO A 122 -5.82 27.24 1.09
CA PRO A 122 -6.34 28.55 1.41
C PRO A 122 -5.27 29.38 2.17
N LYS A 123 -4.97 30.58 1.66
CA LYS A 123 -4.05 31.52 2.27
C LYS A 123 -4.59 31.92 3.65
N LYS A 124 -3.85 31.62 4.72
CA LYS A 124 -4.11 32.13 6.07
C LYS A 124 -4.10 33.67 6.04
N LYS A 125 -5.23 34.31 6.29
CA LYS A 125 -5.32 35.75 6.52
C LYS A 125 -4.53 36.11 7.77
N LYS A 126 -3.49 36.93 7.62
CA LYS A 126 -2.78 37.55 8.74
C LYS A 126 -3.74 38.54 9.41
N SER A 127 -4.13 38.26 10.66
CA SER A 127 -4.81 39.23 11.50
C SER A 127 -3.83 40.32 11.93
N SER A 128 -4.01 41.53 11.42
CA SER A 128 -3.28 42.73 11.88
C SER A 128 -3.79 43.12 13.26
N LYS A 129 -2.96 42.91 14.30
CA LYS A 129 -3.17 43.58 15.60
C LYS A 129 -2.82 45.06 15.46
N LYS A 130 -3.85 45.94 15.52
CA LYS A 130 -3.68 47.34 15.76
C LYS A 130 -3.34 47.55 17.23
N THR A 131 -2.14 48.03 17.52
CA THR A 131 -1.76 48.64 18.80
C THR A 131 -2.36 50.01 18.84
N GLY A 132 -3.34 50.23 19.70
CA GLY A 132 -3.86 51.54 20.05
C GLY A 132 -3.12 52.03 21.30
N SER A 133 -2.24 53.01 21.11
CA SER A 133 -1.68 53.84 22.18
C SER A 133 -2.79 54.79 22.66
N LYS A 134 -3.01 54.89 23.96
CA LYS A 134 -3.67 56.07 24.59
C LYS A 134 -2.93 56.46 25.84
N LYS A 135 -2.34 57.68 25.78
CA LYS A 135 -1.85 58.47 26.91
C LYS A 135 -3.06 58.89 27.80
N SER A 136 -2.94 58.86 29.06
CA SER A 136 -3.09 59.91 30.07
C SER A 136 -2.80 59.31 31.43
#